data_8680cc4073eb45cb214158c01b6de9aa
#
_entry.id   8680cc4073eb45cb214158c01b6de9aa
#
_cell.length_a   1.000
_cell.length_b   1.000
_cell.length_c   1.000
_cell.angle_alpha   90.00
_cell.angle_beta   90.00
_cell.angle_gamma   90.00
#
_symmetry.space_group_name_H-M   'P 1'
#
loop_
_entity.id
_entity.type
_entity.pdbx_description
1 polymer ?
#
loop_
_entity_poly.entity_id
_entity_poly.type
_entity_poly.pdbx_seq_one_letter_code
_entity_poly.pdbx_strand_id
1 'polypeptide(L)'
;MAKITIVEDDLWMREELIDTLQKAGYEAVAITNFRDITQQLATLAPDLVLLDINLPEQSGFEICKSLKAKGIGPILILTSRDKLQDELHGLHLGADDYLTKPCNRDRLLARIQNLLRRFAGQRGLIDGGSFLLDPNTFTLYKGSHSLLLSSNEGKILLALVENRPEIVTKSTLSERLWGTAQYIDENALQVNLTRLRKTLRQIQLEDQIETIRGQGYRLRGEGNHEMDKANL
;
A
#
# COMPACT_ATOMS: atom_id res chain seq x y z
N MET A 1 -5.67 -3.98 -4.65
CA MET A 1 -4.85 -5.03 -4.00
C MET A 1 -3.42 -4.81 -4.42
N ALA A 2 -2.45 -4.78 -3.51
CA ALA A 2 -1.06 -4.65 -3.95
C ALA A 2 -0.61 -5.94 -4.64
N LYS A 3 0.01 -5.78 -5.83
CA LYS A 3 0.50 -6.88 -6.66
C LYS A 3 1.94 -7.19 -6.31
N ILE A 4 2.19 -8.39 -5.83
CA ILE A 4 3.53 -8.89 -5.51
C ILE A 4 3.91 -9.95 -6.54
N THR A 5 5.02 -9.72 -7.24
CA THR A 5 5.52 -10.72 -8.19
C THR A 5 6.68 -11.50 -7.57
N ILE A 6 6.58 -12.83 -7.68
CA ILE A 6 7.52 -13.79 -7.12
C ILE A 6 8.40 -14.32 -8.26
N VAL A 7 9.71 -14.25 -8.07
CA VAL A 7 10.73 -14.82 -8.95
C VAL A 7 11.48 -15.86 -8.12
N GLU A 8 11.06 -17.13 -8.25
CA GLU A 8 11.50 -18.26 -7.46
C GLU A 8 11.44 -19.51 -8.34
N ASP A 9 12.51 -20.28 -8.44
CA ASP A 9 12.54 -21.48 -9.28
C ASP A 9 12.06 -22.73 -8.55
N ASP A 10 12.25 -22.82 -7.22
CA ASP A 10 11.69 -23.91 -6.43
C ASP A 10 10.16 -23.86 -6.42
N LEU A 11 9.54 -24.90 -6.97
CA LEU A 11 8.09 -25.01 -7.13
C LEU A 11 7.36 -24.95 -5.76
N TRP A 12 7.86 -25.69 -4.78
CA TRP A 12 7.22 -25.79 -3.45
C TRP A 12 7.29 -24.45 -2.71
N MET A 13 8.45 -23.83 -2.72
CA MET A 13 8.65 -22.52 -2.12
C MET A 13 7.78 -21.46 -2.80
N ARG A 14 7.70 -21.49 -4.12
CA ARG A 14 6.87 -20.57 -4.90
C ARG A 14 5.39 -20.70 -4.56
N GLU A 15 4.87 -21.92 -4.48
CA GLU A 15 3.48 -22.18 -4.08
C GLU A 15 3.19 -21.75 -2.63
N GLU A 16 4.12 -22.00 -1.70
CA GLU A 16 4.01 -21.56 -0.32
C GLU A 16 3.98 -20.03 -0.21
N LEU A 17 4.81 -19.33 -0.97
CA LEU A 17 4.83 -17.87 -1.04
C LEU A 17 3.51 -17.33 -1.61
N ILE A 18 3.00 -17.91 -2.69
CA ILE A 18 1.70 -17.53 -3.28
C ILE A 18 0.59 -17.67 -2.23
N ASP A 19 0.47 -18.84 -1.60
CA ASP A 19 -0.56 -19.10 -0.58
C ASP A 19 -0.44 -18.12 0.60
N THR A 20 0.78 -17.90 1.07
CA THR A 20 1.07 -16.95 2.16
C THR A 20 0.63 -15.53 1.82
N LEU A 21 0.96 -15.05 0.64
CA LEU A 21 0.63 -13.69 0.19
C LEU A 21 -0.88 -13.53 -0.07
N GLN A 22 -1.52 -14.52 -0.69
CA GLN A 22 -2.96 -14.49 -0.95
C GLN A 22 -3.76 -14.51 0.36
N LYS A 23 -3.38 -15.33 1.34
CA LYS A 23 -3.98 -15.33 2.69
C LYS A 23 -3.78 -14.01 3.43
N ALA A 24 -2.71 -13.29 3.13
CA ALA A 24 -2.47 -11.95 3.66
C ALA A 24 -3.16 -10.84 2.86
N GLY A 25 -3.94 -11.17 1.81
CA GLY A 25 -4.73 -10.21 1.03
C GLY A 25 -3.96 -9.50 -0.09
N TYR A 26 -2.84 -10.06 -0.55
CA TYR A 26 -2.10 -9.56 -1.71
C TYR A 26 -2.50 -10.29 -3.00
N GLU A 27 -2.38 -9.62 -4.14
CA GLU A 27 -2.36 -10.27 -5.44
C GLU A 27 -0.96 -10.86 -5.65
N ALA A 28 -0.84 -12.19 -5.66
CA ALA A 28 0.44 -12.88 -5.85
C ALA A 28 0.51 -13.45 -7.27
N VAL A 29 1.54 -13.05 -8.02
CA VAL A 29 1.82 -13.53 -9.37
C VAL A 29 3.23 -14.11 -9.42
N ALA A 30 3.43 -15.30 -9.95
CA ALA A 30 4.75 -15.90 -10.07
C ALA A 30 5.26 -15.87 -11.51
N ILE A 31 6.56 -15.58 -11.68
CA ILE A 31 7.28 -15.80 -12.93
C ILE A 31 7.63 -17.30 -13.01
N THR A 32 7.17 -17.94 -14.06
CA THR A 32 7.44 -19.36 -14.33
C THR A 32 8.39 -19.58 -15.52
N ASN A 33 8.56 -18.57 -16.36
CA ASN A 33 9.53 -18.56 -17.45
C ASN A 33 10.68 -17.60 -17.07
N PHE A 34 11.86 -18.16 -16.82
CA PHE A 34 13.03 -17.41 -16.36
C PHE A 34 13.80 -16.69 -17.48
N ARG A 35 13.29 -16.71 -18.72
CA ARG A 35 13.80 -15.89 -19.82
C ARG A 35 13.22 -14.49 -19.75
N ASP A 36 14.06 -13.50 -20.00
CA ASP A 36 13.65 -12.08 -20.04
C ASP A 36 12.81 -11.60 -18.83
N ILE A 37 13.16 -12.07 -17.63
CA ILE A 37 12.46 -11.75 -16.38
C ILE A 37 12.25 -10.24 -16.24
N THR A 38 13.25 -9.43 -16.55
CA THR A 38 13.17 -7.98 -16.47
C THR A 38 12.07 -7.40 -17.36
N GLN A 39 11.87 -7.93 -18.55
CA GLN A 39 10.81 -7.49 -19.45
C GLN A 39 9.42 -7.94 -18.98
N GLN A 40 9.31 -9.17 -18.47
CA GLN A 40 8.06 -9.66 -17.89
C GLN A 40 7.64 -8.81 -16.69
N LEU A 41 8.57 -8.48 -15.78
CA LEU A 41 8.32 -7.61 -14.63
C LEU A 41 7.96 -6.18 -15.04
N ALA A 42 8.57 -5.64 -16.10
CA ALA A 42 8.19 -4.34 -16.65
C ALA A 42 6.73 -4.33 -17.15
N THR A 43 6.29 -5.42 -17.79
CA THR A 43 4.91 -5.56 -18.29
C THR A 43 3.91 -5.78 -17.15
N LEU A 44 4.26 -6.58 -16.16
CA LEU A 44 3.41 -6.86 -14.99
C LEU A 44 3.23 -5.66 -14.08
N ALA A 45 4.19 -4.72 -14.08
CA ALA A 45 4.20 -3.52 -13.23
C ALA A 45 3.86 -3.84 -11.76
N PRO A 46 4.65 -4.68 -11.06
CA PRO A 46 4.35 -5.08 -9.70
C PRO A 46 4.53 -3.94 -8.70
N ASP A 47 3.82 -4.04 -7.58
CA ASP A 47 4.01 -3.16 -6.43
C ASP A 47 5.24 -3.53 -5.60
N LEU A 48 5.63 -4.80 -5.64
CA LEU A 48 6.84 -5.34 -5.03
C LEU A 48 7.29 -6.60 -5.75
N VAL A 49 8.60 -6.78 -5.86
CA VAL A 49 9.21 -8.02 -6.38
C VAL A 49 9.85 -8.78 -5.23
N LEU A 50 9.45 -10.06 -5.05
CA LEU A 50 10.19 -11.04 -4.27
C LEU A 50 11.14 -11.76 -5.22
N LEU A 51 12.43 -11.70 -4.95
CA LEU A 51 13.47 -12.18 -5.88
C LEU A 51 14.42 -13.14 -5.19
N ASP A 52 14.47 -14.39 -5.64
CA ASP A 52 15.59 -15.26 -5.30
C ASP A 52 16.83 -14.90 -6.12
N ILE A 53 18.00 -15.09 -5.50
CA ILE A 53 19.30 -14.91 -6.15
C ILE A 53 19.70 -16.16 -6.94
N ASN A 54 19.32 -17.35 -6.45
CA ASN A 54 19.72 -18.63 -7.05
C ASN A 54 18.72 -19.07 -8.12
N LEU A 55 18.77 -18.44 -9.28
CA LEU A 55 17.92 -18.78 -10.41
C LEU A 55 18.71 -19.55 -11.48
N PRO A 56 18.06 -20.45 -12.28
CA PRO A 56 18.76 -21.38 -13.16
C PRO A 56 19.46 -20.73 -14.37
N GLU A 57 18.90 -19.66 -14.93
CA GLU A 57 19.39 -19.09 -16.20
C GLU A 57 20.16 -17.77 -16.01
N GLN A 58 19.86 -17.02 -14.98
CA GLN A 58 20.45 -15.71 -14.73
C GLN A 58 20.56 -15.44 -13.23
N SER A 59 21.64 -14.80 -12.80
CA SER A 59 21.79 -14.41 -11.39
C SER A 59 20.73 -13.40 -10.97
N GLY A 60 20.05 -13.65 -9.83
CA GLY A 60 19.13 -12.68 -9.25
C GLY A 60 19.77 -11.33 -8.93
N PHE A 61 21.07 -11.27 -8.71
CA PHE A 61 21.80 -10.02 -8.56
C PHE A 61 21.81 -9.19 -9.85
N GLU A 62 21.99 -9.82 -11.02
CA GLU A 62 21.94 -9.12 -12.32
C GLU A 62 20.53 -8.65 -12.63
N ILE A 63 19.53 -9.47 -12.30
CA ILE A 63 18.11 -9.10 -12.41
C ILE A 63 17.83 -7.89 -11.51
N CYS A 64 18.23 -7.93 -10.25
CA CYS A 64 18.04 -6.83 -9.30
C CYS A 64 18.63 -5.51 -9.86
N LYS A 65 19.89 -5.54 -10.31
CA LYS A 65 20.56 -4.37 -10.94
C LYS A 65 19.77 -3.86 -12.14
N SER A 66 19.31 -4.74 -13.02
CA SER A 66 18.55 -4.39 -14.23
C SER A 66 17.19 -3.77 -13.90
N LEU A 67 16.46 -4.31 -12.90
CA LEU A 67 15.18 -3.79 -12.45
C LEU A 67 15.33 -2.39 -11.86
N LYS A 68 16.36 -2.18 -11.03
CA LYS A 68 16.63 -0.86 -10.42
C LYS A 68 17.00 0.19 -11.46
N ALA A 69 17.79 -0.19 -12.48
CA ALA A 69 18.10 0.71 -13.58
C ALA A 69 16.87 1.13 -14.39
N LYS A 70 15.81 0.30 -14.41
CA LYS A 70 14.53 0.60 -15.06
C LYS A 70 13.49 1.22 -14.11
N GLY A 71 13.82 1.46 -12.85
CA GLY A 71 12.88 2.01 -11.85
C GLY A 71 11.73 1.07 -11.51
N ILE A 72 11.91 -0.24 -11.67
CA ILE A 72 10.85 -1.23 -11.39
C ILE A 72 10.84 -1.54 -9.90
N GLY A 73 9.73 -1.23 -9.26
CA GLY A 73 9.25 -1.56 -7.90
C GLY A 73 10.28 -1.54 -6.76
N PRO A 74 9.87 -1.73 -5.53
CA PRO A 74 10.74 -2.21 -4.48
C PRO A 74 11.05 -3.70 -4.69
N ILE A 75 12.29 -4.07 -4.37
CA ILE A 75 12.81 -5.43 -4.49
C ILE A 75 13.20 -5.93 -3.12
N LEU A 76 12.54 -7.02 -2.67
CA LEU A 76 12.93 -7.80 -1.51
C LEU A 76 13.63 -9.07 -2.00
N ILE A 77 14.90 -9.19 -1.70
CA ILE A 77 15.64 -10.43 -1.96
C ILE A 77 15.26 -11.45 -0.89
N LEU A 78 14.85 -12.64 -1.32
CA LEU A 78 14.51 -13.77 -0.46
C LEU A 78 15.28 -15.00 -0.93
N THR A 79 16.35 -15.39 -0.22
CA THR A 79 17.29 -16.39 -0.71
C THR A 79 17.89 -17.24 0.41
N SER A 80 18.39 -18.43 0.07
CA SER A 80 19.13 -19.30 1.00
C SER A 80 20.56 -18.85 1.26
N ARG A 81 21.05 -17.79 0.59
CA ARG A 81 22.38 -17.24 0.87
C ARG A 81 22.34 -16.41 2.14
N ASP A 82 23.07 -16.86 3.17
CA ASP A 82 23.09 -16.28 4.51
C ASP A 82 24.37 -15.51 4.84
N LYS A 83 25.32 -15.45 3.91
CA LYS A 83 26.58 -14.74 4.12
C LYS A 83 26.36 -13.22 4.08
N LEU A 84 26.93 -12.52 5.06
CA LEU A 84 26.89 -11.08 5.14
C LEU A 84 27.38 -10.39 3.83
N GLN A 85 28.35 -10.99 3.15
CA GLN A 85 28.85 -10.47 1.88
C GLN A 85 27.79 -10.49 0.78
N ASP A 86 26.94 -11.54 0.70
CA ASP A 86 25.86 -11.63 -0.27
C ASP A 86 24.75 -10.61 0.04
N GLU A 87 24.41 -10.43 1.33
CA GLU A 87 23.46 -9.40 1.76
C GLU A 87 23.94 -8.00 1.40
N LEU A 88 25.18 -7.64 1.79
CA LEU A 88 25.77 -6.35 1.44
C LEU A 88 25.85 -6.13 -0.06
N HIS A 89 26.19 -7.17 -0.83
CA HIS A 89 26.23 -7.10 -2.29
C HIS A 89 24.85 -6.83 -2.88
N GLY A 90 23.79 -7.54 -2.45
CA GLY A 90 22.42 -7.32 -2.90
C GLY A 90 21.93 -5.90 -2.61
N LEU A 91 22.18 -5.41 -1.40
CA LEU A 91 21.82 -4.04 -1.00
C LEU A 91 22.60 -2.98 -1.81
N HIS A 92 23.89 -3.18 -2.08
CA HIS A 92 24.68 -2.28 -2.93
C HIS A 92 24.20 -2.25 -4.39
N LEU A 93 23.63 -3.35 -4.91
CA LEU A 93 23.02 -3.40 -6.23
C LEU A 93 21.64 -2.73 -6.29
N GLY A 94 21.16 -2.25 -5.14
CA GLY A 94 19.93 -1.47 -5.04
C GLY A 94 18.71 -2.26 -4.57
N ALA A 95 18.88 -3.48 -4.07
CA ALA A 95 17.79 -4.15 -3.37
C ALA A 95 17.33 -3.30 -2.17
N ASP A 96 16.03 -3.25 -1.94
CA ASP A 96 15.43 -2.39 -0.91
C ASP A 96 15.40 -3.07 0.46
N ASP A 97 15.49 -4.41 0.46
CA ASP A 97 15.66 -5.24 1.65
C ASP A 97 16.16 -6.64 1.27
N TYR A 98 16.62 -7.39 2.28
CA TYR A 98 17.19 -8.73 2.14
C TYR A 98 16.68 -9.63 3.26
N LEU A 99 16.27 -10.86 2.94
CA LEU A 99 15.77 -11.83 3.89
C LEU A 99 16.27 -13.24 3.56
N THR A 100 16.85 -13.91 4.55
CA THR A 100 17.37 -15.28 4.39
C THR A 100 16.28 -16.32 4.62
N LYS A 101 16.31 -17.39 3.80
CA LYS A 101 15.50 -18.60 3.97
C LYS A 101 16.21 -19.59 4.96
N PRO A 102 15.49 -20.30 5.81
CA PRO A 102 14.04 -20.21 6.05
C PRO A 102 13.68 -18.96 6.83
N CYS A 103 12.60 -18.30 6.46
CA CYS A 103 12.10 -17.14 7.18
C CYS A 103 10.71 -17.38 7.78
N ASN A 104 10.45 -16.77 8.91
CA ASN A 104 9.13 -16.78 9.51
C ASN A 104 8.16 -15.97 8.64
N ARG A 105 6.93 -16.48 8.44
CA ARG A 105 5.86 -15.84 7.68
C ARG A 105 5.61 -14.40 8.13
N ASP A 106 5.50 -14.16 9.44
CA ASP A 106 5.19 -12.83 9.96
C ASP A 106 6.34 -11.85 9.69
N ARG A 107 7.59 -12.33 9.74
CA ARG A 107 8.77 -11.54 9.39
C ARG A 107 8.77 -11.14 7.91
N LEU A 108 8.42 -12.07 7.01
CA LEU A 108 8.29 -11.79 5.59
C LEU A 108 7.21 -10.73 5.33
N LEU A 109 6.01 -10.93 5.89
CA LEU A 109 4.88 -10.02 5.72
C LEU A 109 5.18 -8.62 6.29
N ALA A 110 5.84 -8.52 7.44
CA ALA A 110 6.26 -7.25 8.03
C ALA A 110 7.24 -6.48 7.11
N ARG A 111 8.21 -7.18 6.49
CA ARG A 111 9.15 -6.57 5.52
C ARG A 111 8.44 -6.05 4.28
N ILE A 112 7.54 -6.87 3.72
CA ILE A 112 6.72 -6.49 2.57
C ILE A 112 5.89 -5.24 2.87
N GLN A 113 5.20 -5.20 4.01
CA GLN A 113 4.39 -4.05 4.42
C GLN A 113 5.24 -2.79 4.56
N ASN A 114 6.40 -2.90 5.20
CA ASN A 114 7.32 -1.76 5.35
C ASN A 114 7.82 -1.23 4.01
N LEU A 115 8.18 -2.12 3.08
CA LEU A 115 8.62 -1.72 1.74
C LEU A 115 7.48 -1.05 0.98
N LEU A 116 6.31 -1.65 0.92
CA LEU A 116 5.15 -1.08 0.24
C LEU A 116 4.82 0.32 0.79
N ARG A 117 4.85 0.51 2.11
CA ARG A 117 4.61 1.81 2.75
C ARG A 117 5.68 2.84 2.38
N ARG A 118 6.98 2.47 2.42
CA ARG A 118 8.08 3.38 2.06
C ARG A 118 7.99 3.85 0.62
N PHE A 119 7.62 2.96 -0.30
CA PHE A 119 7.52 3.27 -1.73
C PHE A 119 6.18 3.88 -2.14
N ALA A 120 5.16 3.82 -1.29
CA ALA A 120 3.90 4.51 -1.48
C ALA A 120 4.11 6.03 -1.66
N GLY A 121 4.97 6.63 -0.87
CA GLY A 121 5.33 8.05 -1.00
C GLY A 121 5.98 8.40 -2.35
N GLN A 122 6.72 7.48 -2.95
CA GLN A 122 7.31 7.67 -4.30
C GLN A 122 6.28 7.55 -5.42
N ARG A 123 5.15 6.88 -5.18
CA ARG A 123 4.02 6.76 -6.12
C ARG A 123 2.99 7.88 -5.96
N GLY A 124 3.27 8.90 -5.15
CA GLY A 124 2.33 9.98 -4.88
C GLY A 124 1.15 9.57 -4.00
N LEU A 125 1.24 8.45 -3.27
CA LEU A 125 0.24 8.10 -2.27
C LEU A 125 0.32 9.05 -1.08
N ILE A 126 -0.83 9.45 -0.58
CA ILE A 126 -0.94 10.38 0.55
C ILE A 126 -1.17 9.57 1.83
N ASP A 127 -0.37 9.87 2.86
CA ASP A 127 -0.44 9.22 4.17
C ASP A 127 -1.61 9.77 4.99
N GLY A 128 -2.60 8.93 5.25
CA GLY A 128 -3.73 9.21 6.14
C GLY A 128 -3.50 8.77 7.61
N GLY A 129 -2.28 8.34 7.94
CA GLY A 129 -1.92 7.76 9.24
C GLY A 129 -2.11 6.24 9.23
N SER A 130 -3.29 5.75 9.53
CA SER A 130 -3.61 4.32 9.54
C SER A 130 -3.85 3.69 8.15
N PHE A 131 -3.77 4.47 7.08
CA PHE A 131 -3.97 4.04 5.69
C PHE A 131 -3.18 4.95 4.71
N LEU A 132 -3.04 4.49 3.46
CA LEU A 132 -2.52 5.27 2.34
C LEU A 132 -3.63 5.48 1.31
N LEU A 133 -3.68 6.65 0.70
CA LEU A 133 -4.65 7.00 -0.34
C LEU A 133 -3.94 7.36 -1.64
N ASP A 134 -4.31 6.69 -2.73
CA ASP A 134 -3.94 7.12 -4.08
C ASP A 134 -4.87 8.25 -4.54
N PRO A 135 -4.36 9.49 -4.69
CA PRO A 135 -5.19 10.63 -5.08
C PRO A 135 -5.71 10.57 -6.51
N ASN A 136 -5.10 9.74 -7.37
CA ASN A 136 -5.47 9.63 -8.78
C ASN A 136 -6.56 8.59 -9.02
N THR A 137 -6.44 7.43 -8.34
CA THR A 137 -7.38 6.32 -8.49
C THR A 137 -8.43 6.26 -7.40
N PHE A 138 -8.24 7.01 -6.29
CA PHE A 138 -9.01 6.91 -5.05
C PHE A 138 -8.99 5.51 -4.43
N THR A 139 -7.90 4.79 -4.65
CA THR A 139 -7.68 3.50 -3.99
C THR A 139 -7.04 3.73 -2.62
N LEU A 140 -7.66 3.16 -1.60
CA LEU A 140 -7.22 3.22 -0.23
C LEU A 140 -6.54 1.90 0.14
N TYR A 141 -5.38 1.97 0.80
CA TYR A 141 -4.59 0.82 1.23
C TYR A 141 -4.43 0.81 2.75
N LYS A 142 -4.75 -0.32 3.39
CA LYS A 142 -4.54 -0.55 4.82
C LYS A 142 -3.96 -1.94 5.04
N GLY A 143 -2.69 -2.02 5.41
CA GLY A 143 -1.97 -3.31 5.48
C GLY A 143 -2.02 -4.02 4.13
N SER A 144 -2.55 -5.24 4.11
CA SER A 144 -2.76 -6.04 2.90
C SER A 144 -4.08 -5.75 2.16
N HIS A 145 -4.99 -4.97 2.76
CA HIS A 145 -6.29 -4.68 2.18
C HIS A 145 -6.24 -3.44 1.29
N SER A 146 -6.97 -3.48 0.20
CA SER A 146 -7.23 -2.31 -0.63
C SER A 146 -8.73 -2.15 -0.87
N LEU A 147 -9.15 -0.91 -1.01
CA LEU A 147 -10.54 -0.53 -1.20
C LEU A 147 -10.62 0.60 -2.23
N LEU A 148 -11.34 0.39 -3.31
CA LEU A 148 -11.62 1.43 -4.30
C LEU A 148 -12.82 2.25 -3.83
N LEU A 149 -12.61 3.56 -3.69
CA LEU A 149 -13.65 4.52 -3.36
C LEU A 149 -14.33 5.03 -4.62
N SER A 150 -15.62 5.36 -4.54
CA SER A 150 -16.27 6.13 -5.60
C SER A 150 -15.65 7.53 -5.71
N SER A 151 -15.85 8.22 -6.84
CA SER A 151 -15.27 9.55 -7.08
C SER A 151 -15.60 10.55 -5.96
N ASN A 152 -16.84 10.58 -5.47
CA ASN A 152 -17.23 11.50 -4.41
C ASN A 152 -16.63 11.11 -3.05
N GLU A 153 -16.60 9.82 -2.72
CA GLU A 153 -15.97 9.33 -1.49
C GLU A 153 -14.46 9.62 -1.49
N GLY A 154 -13.80 9.38 -2.63
CA GLY A 154 -12.38 9.67 -2.80
C GLY A 154 -12.06 11.15 -2.66
N LYS A 155 -12.84 12.05 -3.27
CA LYS A 155 -12.68 13.50 -3.15
C LYS A 155 -12.83 14.00 -1.72
N ILE A 156 -13.82 13.47 -0.98
CA ILE A 156 -14.01 13.82 0.43
C ILE A 156 -12.82 13.35 1.27
N LEU A 157 -12.45 12.07 1.13
CA LEU A 157 -11.34 11.52 1.91
C LEU A 157 -10.03 12.23 1.59
N LEU A 158 -9.75 12.51 0.31
CA LEU A 158 -8.57 13.26 -0.13
C LEU A 158 -8.52 14.64 0.54
N ALA A 159 -9.63 15.40 0.52
CA ALA A 159 -9.69 16.71 1.17
C ALA A 159 -9.40 16.63 2.68
N LEU A 160 -9.89 15.58 3.36
CA LEU A 160 -9.64 15.38 4.79
C LEU A 160 -8.18 15.01 5.08
N VAL A 161 -7.56 14.18 4.23
CA VAL A 161 -6.15 13.77 4.39
C VAL A 161 -5.20 14.93 4.12
N GLU A 162 -5.42 15.69 3.03
CA GLU A 162 -4.60 16.85 2.66
C GLU A 162 -4.60 17.96 3.71
N ASN A 163 -5.68 18.11 4.47
CA ASN A 163 -5.82 19.15 5.48
C ASN A 163 -5.57 18.64 6.92
N ARG A 164 -5.12 17.42 7.10
CA ARG A 164 -4.84 16.88 8.45
C ARG A 164 -3.73 17.68 9.15
N PRO A 165 -3.87 17.99 10.44
CA PRO A 165 -4.96 17.62 11.38
C PRO A 165 -6.14 18.60 11.43
N GLU A 166 -6.22 19.56 10.55
CA GLU A 166 -7.17 20.67 10.57
C GLU A 166 -8.61 20.24 10.22
N ILE A 167 -9.58 21.11 10.59
CA ILE A 167 -10.99 20.91 10.27
C ILE A 167 -11.26 21.36 8.83
N VAL A 168 -11.85 20.50 8.04
CA VAL A 168 -12.33 20.84 6.69
C VAL A 168 -13.80 21.27 6.78
N THR A 169 -14.08 22.47 6.35
CA THR A 169 -15.43 23.02 6.42
C THR A 169 -16.39 22.38 5.42
N LYS A 170 -17.69 22.49 5.65
CA LYS A 170 -18.71 22.01 4.70
C LYS A 170 -18.59 22.70 3.34
N SER A 171 -18.26 23.99 3.31
CA SER A 171 -18.06 24.75 2.07
C SER A 171 -16.87 24.21 1.26
N THR A 172 -15.75 23.93 1.92
CA THR A 172 -14.56 23.34 1.26
C THR A 172 -14.87 21.96 0.67
N LEU A 173 -15.60 21.11 1.41
CA LEU A 173 -16.01 19.81 0.88
C LEU A 173 -16.99 19.93 -0.30
N SER A 174 -17.93 20.88 -0.22
CA SER A 174 -18.87 21.14 -1.31
C SER A 174 -18.16 21.60 -2.57
N GLU A 175 -17.20 22.50 -2.42
CA GLU A 175 -16.38 22.98 -3.54
C GLU A 175 -15.57 21.85 -4.19
N ARG A 176 -14.97 20.97 -3.40
CA ARG A 176 -14.25 19.78 -3.90
C ARG A 176 -15.17 18.79 -4.63
N LEU A 177 -16.41 18.64 -4.18
CA LEU A 177 -17.37 17.72 -4.77
C LEU A 177 -18.00 18.25 -6.07
N TRP A 178 -18.45 19.50 -6.03
CA TRP A 178 -19.31 20.07 -7.09
C TRP A 178 -18.71 21.29 -7.82
N GLY A 179 -17.50 21.72 -7.44
CA GLY A 179 -16.82 22.84 -8.07
C GLY A 179 -17.37 24.22 -7.68
N THR A 180 -18.28 24.29 -6.70
CA THR A 180 -18.85 25.53 -6.22
C THR A 180 -19.15 25.48 -4.71
N ALA A 181 -18.86 26.57 -4.04
CA ALA A 181 -19.23 26.79 -2.63
C ALA A 181 -20.55 27.56 -2.48
N GLN A 182 -21.15 28.07 -3.59
CA GLN A 182 -22.32 28.94 -3.54
C GLN A 182 -23.63 28.22 -3.21
N TYR A 183 -23.68 26.90 -3.45
CA TYR A 183 -24.87 26.08 -3.15
C TYR A 183 -24.45 24.84 -2.36
N ILE A 184 -24.50 24.96 -1.04
CA ILE A 184 -24.19 23.83 -0.16
C ILE A 184 -25.47 23.02 0.01
N ASP A 185 -25.60 21.92 -0.72
CA ASP A 185 -26.61 20.90 -0.41
C ASP A 185 -26.09 20.05 0.77
N GLU A 186 -26.45 20.50 2.00
CA GLU A 186 -26.04 19.83 3.22
C GLU A 186 -26.53 18.36 3.27
N ASN A 187 -27.69 18.08 2.69
CA ASN A 187 -28.23 16.72 2.64
C ASN A 187 -27.40 15.82 1.72
N ALA A 188 -27.05 16.34 0.54
CA ALA A 188 -26.18 15.60 -0.39
C ALA A 188 -24.80 15.35 0.19
N LEU A 189 -24.20 16.32 0.89
CA LEU A 189 -22.92 16.14 1.57
C LEU A 189 -23.04 15.09 2.68
N GLN A 190 -24.09 15.13 3.49
CA GLN A 190 -24.33 14.16 4.57
C GLN A 190 -24.51 12.73 4.02
N VAL A 191 -25.23 12.58 2.91
CA VAL A 191 -25.39 11.29 2.24
C VAL A 191 -24.04 10.73 1.77
N ASN A 192 -23.19 11.56 1.14
CA ASN A 192 -21.88 11.14 0.68
C ASN A 192 -20.95 10.75 1.86
N LEU A 193 -20.95 11.50 2.96
CA LEU A 193 -20.20 11.16 4.17
C LEU A 193 -20.68 9.87 4.83
N THR A 194 -22.00 9.65 4.85
CA THR A 194 -22.59 8.40 5.37
C THR A 194 -22.17 7.20 4.51
N ARG A 195 -22.17 7.35 3.18
CA ARG A 195 -21.68 6.32 2.25
C ARG A 195 -20.20 6.05 2.48
N LEU A 196 -19.38 7.10 2.53
CA LEU A 196 -17.94 6.96 2.79
C LEU A 196 -17.66 6.20 4.10
N ARG A 197 -18.32 6.55 5.21
CA ARG A 197 -18.17 5.80 6.47
C ARG A 197 -18.57 4.33 6.33
N LYS A 198 -19.67 4.05 5.61
CA LYS A 198 -20.09 2.68 5.32
C LYS A 198 -19.04 1.92 4.51
N THR A 199 -18.45 2.55 3.52
CA THR A 199 -17.39 1.96 2.69
C THR A 199 -16.14 1.71 3.53
N LEU A 200 -15.72 2.68 4.34
CA LEU A 200 -14.55 2.58 5.24
C LEU A 200 -14.70 1.49 6.32
N ARG A 201 -15.94 1.16 6.72
CA ARG A 201 -16.22 0.05 7.66
C ARG A 201 -15.69 -1.30 7.17
N GLN A 202 -15.64 -1.52 5.85
CA GLN A 202 -15.15 -2.77 5.27
C GLN A 202 -13.69 -3.07 5.64
N ILE A 203 -12.93 -2.03 6.00
CA ILE A 203 -11.53 -2.13 6.40
C ILE A 203 -11.28 -1.51 7.78
N GLN A 204 -12.32 -1.39 8.60
CA GLN A 204 -12.26 -0.90 9.99
C GLN A 204 -11.65 0.51 10.08
N LEU A 205 -12.13 1.45 9.27
CA LEU A 205 -11.74 2.86 9.24
C LEU A 205 -12.93 3.83 9.36
N GLU A 206 -14.13 3.34 9.74
CA GLU A 206 -15.33 4.17 9.85
C GLU A 206 -15.20 5.30 10.87
N ASP A 207 -14.40 5.10 11.93
CA ASP A 207 -14.20 6.06 13.03
C ASP A 207 -13.12 7.09 12.72
N GLN A 208 -12.46 7.01 11.57
CA GLN A 208 -11.42 7.96 11.19
C GLN A 208 -11.97 9.35 10.86
N ILE A 209 -13.25 9.45 10.48
CA ILE A 209 -13.88 10.75 10.13
C ILE A 209 -14.69 11.25 11.31
N GLU A 210 -14.18 12.28 11.96
CA GLU A 210 -14.81 12.97 13.07
C GLU A 210 -15.70 14.13 12.57
N THR A 211 -16.89 14.27 13.17
CA THR A 211 -17.78 15.41 12.92
C THR A 211 -17.58 16.46 14.01
N ILE A 212 -17.14 17.65 13.62
CA ILE A 212 -17.01 18.80 14.53
C ILE A 212 -18.25 19.67 14.36
N ARG A 213 -19.13 19.67 15.37
CA ARG A 213 -20.42 20.35 15.30
C ARG A 213 -20.25 21.84 14.98
N GLY A 214 -21.01 22.33 14.00
CA GLY A 214 -21.00 23.72 13.56
C GLY A 214 -19.78 24.15 12.73
N GLN A 215 -18.74 23.31 12.59
CA GLN A 215 -17.50 23.65 11.88
C GLN A 215 -17.26 22.82 10.63
N GLY A 216 -17.34 21.48 10.70
CA GLY A 216 -17.07 20.62 9.57
C GLY A 216 -16.65 19.21 9.98
N TYR A 217 -15.64 18.68 9.29
CA TYR A 217 -15.15 17.33 9.45
C TYR A 217 -13.63 17.31 9.54
N ARG A 218 -13.10 16.32 10.24
CA ARG A 218 -11.66 16.15 10.43
C ARG A 218 -11.28 14.68 10.34
N LEU A 219 -10.07 14.40 9.86
CA LEU A 219 -9.50 13.07 9.99
C LEU A 219 -8.84 12.92 11.36
N ARG A 220 -9.16 11.85 12.09
CA ARG A 220 -8.58 11.54 13.40
C ARG A 220 -7.07 11.34 13.29
N GLY A 221 -6.31 11.88 14.25
CA GLY A 221 -4.88 11.62 14.39
C GLY A 221 -4.60 10.24 15.02
N GLU A 222 -3.45 9.66 14.74
CA GLU A 222 -2.95 8.51 15.50
C GLU A 222 -2.72 8.96 16.96
N GLY A 223 -3.37 8.32 17.92
CA GLY A 223 -3.12 8.56 19.36
C GLY A 223 -4.33 8.79 20.26
N ASN A 224 -5.55 8.97 19.73
CA ASN A 224 -6.72 9.26 20.58
C ASN A 224 -7.58 8.05 20.98
N HIS A 225 -7.07 6.83 20.89
CA HIS A 225 -7.85 5.64 21.27
C HIS A 225 -7.94 5.40 22.80
N GLU A 226 -7.13 6.06 23.63
CA GLU A 226 -7.08 5.79 25.08
C GLU A 226 -7.76 6.83 25.98
N MET A 227 -8.12 8.02 25.49
CA MET A 227 -8.68 9.07 26.36
C MET A 227 -10.21 9.11 26.47
N ASP A 228 -10.96 8.51 25.54
CA ASP A 228 -12.44 8.60 25.57
C ASP A 228 -13.13 7.52 26.46
N LYS A 229 -12.39 6.58 27.05
CA LYS A 229 -12.95 5.58 27.98
C LYS A 229 -12.87 5.94 29.46
N ALA A 230 -12.30 7.09 29.82
CA ALA A 230 -12.12 7.49 31.20
C ALA A 230 -13.16 8.53 31.70
N ASN A 231 -14.13 8.93 30.89
CA ASN A 231 -15.18 9.89 31.26
C ASN A 231 -16.59 9.39 30.87
N LEU A 232 -16.98 8.25 31.40
CA LEU A 232 -18.39 7.80 31.53
C LEU A 232 -18.58 7.14 32.87
#